data_cf8f4466c1e2c1d9569c65d5b3990eb4
#
_entry.id   cf8f4466c1e2c1d9569c65d5b3990eb4
#
_cell.length_a   1.000
_cell.length_b   1.000
_cell.length_c   1.000
_cell.angle_alpha   90.00
_cell.angle_beta   90.00
_cell.angle_gamma   90.00
#
_symmetry.space_group_name_H-M   'P 1'
#
loop_
_entity.id
_entity.type
_entity.pdbx_description
1 polymer ?
#
loop_
_entity_poly.entity_id
_entity_poly.type
_entity_poly.pdbx_seq_one_letter_code
_entity_poly.pdbx_strand_id
1 'polypeptide(L)'
;MYSTARIGIITLAATLTMLFTVACTQTPPVPVDELWSNATYSDANDIRATYDNIRSQIGKKDKESAIRNKCHLIWWGGEYALKSKGQNDDLHQLAEIVDTLSFDNATVQDFVQTRDITRFADHYFMLRAMGRGECFDAARDGLTVTVFFPVRPINSNDYTKLREVFSYKNNELHSAFLEKLKFPFRNSGCTKGLYDILPLIESNVCESPLKNEILELYRKYIPIMDGAKAPQAQLQDTKGNIRTLEEFKGKMLIIDVWATWCSSCLAKMPEYMKIRDKFAGNSSIEFITLSIDRNKKRNLWIETLKKQSMDGMTNLITGCDEFSEFEERYNIAGIPRYIIIDKEGYIITAYAPSPGDRLQEIIIENINK
;
A
#
# COMPACT_ATOMS: atom_id res chain seq x y z
N MET A 1 71.02 36.79 -50.20
CA MET A 1 71.91 35.97 -49.36
C MET A 1 71.28 35.93 -47.98
N TYR A 2 71.13 34.78 -47.51
CA TYR A 2 70.39 34.42 -46.31
C TYR A 2 71.05 34.88 -45.02
N SER A 3 70.22 34.94 -44.00
CA SER A 3 70.47 34.97 -42.54
C SER A 3 70.11 36.28 -41.85
N THR A 4 68.96 36.29 -41.25
CA THR A 4 68.62 36.74 -39.85
C THR A 4 67.13 36.83 -39.67
N ALA A 5 66.53 35.68 -39.37
CA ALA A 5 65.13 35.61 -38.85
C ALA A 5 64.88 34.30 -38.12
N ARG A 6 65.61 34.04 -37.05
CA ARG A 6 65.41 32.83 -36.28
C ARG A 6 65.63 32.94 -34.76
N ILE A 7 65.47 34.09 -34.15
CA ILE A 7 65.64 34.21 -32.66
C ILE A 7 64.39 34.74 -31.94
N GLY A 8 63.35 35.17 -32.69
CA GLY A 8 62.13 35.74 -32.01
C GLY A 8 60.99 34.81 -31.61
N ILE A 9 61.03 33.52 -31.95
CA ILE A 9 59.86 32.62 -31.77
C ILE A 9 59.97 31.66 -30.58
N ILE A 10 61.15 31.49 -29.99
CA ILE A 10 61.37 30.53 -28.91
C ILE A 10 61.03 31.09 -27.52
N THR A 11 61.02 32.40 -27.34
CA THR A 11 60.78 33.07 -26.05
C THR A 11 59.29 33.35 -25.78
N LEU A 12 58.41 33.30 -26.77
CA LEU A 12 56.99 33.53 -26.59
C LEU A 12 56.20 32.22 -26.30
N ALA A 13 56.76 31.05 -26.70
CA ALA A 13 56.16 29.75 -26.45
C ALA A 13 56.41 29.24 -25.02
N ALA A 14 57.48 29.66 -24.37
CA ALA A 14 57.78 29.20 -22.98
C ALA A 14 57.01 29.99 -21.91
N THR A 15 56.56 31.21 -22.20
CA THR A 15 55.71 32.00 -21.25
C THR A 15 54.22 31.67 -21.37
N LEU A 16 53.76 31.16 -22.53
CA LEU A 16 52.36 30.73 -22.68
C LEU A 16 52.10 29.35 -22.12
N THR A 17 53.13 28.48 -22.09
CA THR A 17 53.01 27.13 -21.48
C THR A 17 53.05 27.15 -19.95
N MET A 18 53.63 28.17 -19.31
CA MET A 18 53.62 28.30 -17.85
C MET A 18 52.34 28.95 -17.31
N LEU A 19 51.55 29.64 -18.14
CA LEU A 19 50.24 30.20 -17.75
C LEU A 19 49.08 29.19 -17.88
N PHE A 20 49.26 28.09 -18.63
CA PHE A 20 48.25 27.00 -18.74
C PHE A 20 48.47 25.85 -17.78
N THR A 21 49.61 25.77 -17.12
CA THR A 21 49.90 24.68 -16.17
C THR A 21 49.58 25.02 -14.71
N VAL A 22 49.10 26.20 -14.39
CA VAL A 22 48.65 26.57 -13.02
C VAL A 22 47.11 26.55 -12.87
N ALA A 23 46.37 26.33 -13.97
CA ALA A 23 44.92 26.36 -13.96
C ALA A 23 44.20 24.98 -13.94
N CYS A 24 44.93 23.87 -13.88
CA CYS A 24 44.31 22.54 -13.89
C CYS A 24 45.08 21.53 -13.02
N THR A 25 45.05 21.74 -11.71
CA THR A 25 45.32 20.68 -10.75
C THR A 25 44.23 20.61 -9.67
N GLN A 26 43.00 20.95 -10.01
CA GLN A 26 41.89 20.42 -9.25
C GLN A 26 41.51 19.09 -9.91
N THR A 27 41.92 17.99 -9.29
CA THR A 27 41.31 16.71 -9.54
C THR A 27 39.80 16.94 -9.54
N PRO A 28 39.06 16.45 -10.54
CA PRO A 28 37.60 16.56 -10.51
C PRO A 28 37.08 16.06 -9.15
N PRO A 29 36.14 16.74 -8.53
CA PRO A 29 35.63 16.31 -7.22
C PRO A 29 35.16 14.87 -7.34
N VAL A 30 35.57 14.03 -6.39
CA VAL A 30 35.17 12.63 -6.35
C VAL A 30 33.64 12.58 -6.30
N PRO A 31 32.98 11.79 -7.17
CA PRO A 31 31.54 11.70 -7.20
C PRO A 31 30.96 11.36 -5.83
N VAL A 32 29.85 11.98 -5.44
CA VAL A 32 29.19 11.74 -4.14
C VAL A 32 28.93 10.26 -3.90
N ASP A 33 28.49 9.53 -4.92
CA ASP A 33 28.21 8.10 -4.84
C ASP A 33 29.47 7.29 -4.49
N GLU A 34 30.62 7.68 -4.99
CA GLU A 34 31.92 7.05 -4.68
C GLU A 34 32.37 7.34 -3.24
N LEU A 35 32.17 8.58 -2.77
CA LEU A 35 32.47 8.95 -1.38
C LEU A 35 31.62 8.12 -0.40
N TRP A 36 30.36 7.92 -0.70
CA TRP A 36 29.48 7.09 0.12
C TRP A 36 29.81 5.59 0.03
N SER A 37 30.24 5.10 -1.12
CA SER A 37 30.62 3.69 -1.32
C SER A 37 31.90 3.31 -0.56
N ASN A 38 32.77 4.28 -0.33
CA ASN A 38 34.02 4.09 0.39
C ASN A 38 33.90 4.25 1.91
N ALA A 39 32.74 4.68 2.41
CA ALA A 39 32.50 4.88 3.83
C ALA A 39 32.03 3.57 4.49
N THR A 40 32.40 3.39 5.75
CA THR A 40 31.93 2.28 6.60
C THR A 40 30.98 2.83 7.64
N TYR A 41 29.86 2.12 7.86
CA TYR A 41 28.82 2.54 8.78
C TYR A 41 28.61 1.46 9.84
N SER A 42 28.94 1.77 11.09
CA SER A 42 28.65 0.91 12.23
C SER A 42 27.37 1.34 12.96
N ASP A 43 27.05 2.63 12.94
CA ASP A 43 25.91 3.23 13.62
C ASP A 43 25.38 4.48 12.89
N ALA A 44 24.37 5.13 13.47
CA ALA A 44 23.75 6.33 12.93
C ALA A 44 24.69 7.55 12.94
N ASN A 45 25.62 7.63 13.89
CA ASN A 45 26.59 8.72 13.98
C ASN A 45 27.59 8.66 12.83
N ASP A 46 28.06 7.46 12.45
CA ASP A 46 28.94 7.28 11.29
C ASP A 46 28.24 7.74 10.00
N ILE A 47 26.96 7.39 9.83
CA ILE A 47 26.15 7.82 8.68
C ILE A 47 26.04 9.34 8.65
N ARG A 48 25.72 9.96 9.80
CA ARG A 48 25.62 11.42 9.95
C ARG A 48 26.95 12.12 9.69
N ALA A 49 28.04 11.62 10.30
CA ALA A 49 29.37 12.20 10.09
C ALA A 49 29.79 12.14 8.63
N THR A 50 29.51 11.04 7.94
CA THR A 50 29.74 10.90 6.50
C THR A 50 28.95 11.94 5.70
N TYR A 51 27.65 12.10 6.01
CA TYR A 51 26.80 13.11 5.39
C TYR A 51 27.34 14.51 5.56
N ASP A 52 27.71 14.91 6.79
CA ASP A 52 28.22 16.24 7.09
C ASP A 52 29.58 16.49 6.43
N ASN A 53 30.47 15.49 6.44
CA ASN A 53 31.76 15.57 5.78
C ASN A 53 31.61 15.80 4.26
N ILE A 54 30.81 14.99 3.59
CA ILE A 54 30.55 15.13 2.14
C ILE A 54 29.86 16.46 1.86
N ARG A 55 28.87 16.86 2.67
CA ARG A 55 28.20 18.16 2.55
C ARG A 55 29.18 19.33 2.60
N SER A 56 30.22 19.25 3.45
CA SER A 56 31.23 20.32 3.56
C SER A 56 32.10 20.46 2.30
N GLN A 57 32.21 19.40 1.50
CA GLN A 57 33.02 19.35 0.27
C GLN A 57 32.20 19.80 -0.96
N ILE A 58 30.87 19.77 -0.89
CA ILE A 58 30.00 20.13 -2.00
C ILE A 58 29.98 21.66 -2.17
N GLY A 59 30.25 22.14 -3.39
CA GLY A 59 30.20 23.57 -3.73
C GLY A 59 28.76 24.11 -3.58
N LYS A 60 28.61 25.35 -3.10
CA LYS A 60 27.30 26.02 -2.87
C LYS A 60 26.38 26.02 -4.11
N LYS A 61 26.93 25.92 -5.32
CA LYS A 61 26.16 25.90 -6.59
C LYS A 61 25.88 24.48 -7.10
N ASP A 62 26.48 23.46 -6.52
CA ASP A 62 26.31 22.06 -6.93
C ASP A 62 25.10 21.47 -6.24
N LYS A 63 23.94 21.78 -6.79
CA LYS A 63 22.64 21.29 -6.24
C LYS A 63 22.49 19.80 -6.43
N GLU A 64 22.99 19.23 -7.53
CA GLU A 64 22.86 17.81 -7.83
C GLU A 64 23.59 16.96 -6.79
N SER A 65 24.88 17.24 -6.56
CA SER A 65 25.66 16.56 -5.52
C SER A 65 25.04 16.72 -4.11
N ALA A 66 24.47 17.91 -3.81
CA ALA A 66 23.82 18.15 -2.55
C ALA A 66 22.57 17.25 -2.35
N ILE A 67 21.78 17.05 -3.41
CA ILE A 67 20.60 16.19 -3.36
C ILE A 67 21.01 14.71 -3.31
N ARG A 68 21.99 14.28 -4.08
CA ARG A 68 22.53 12.92 -4.02
C ARG A 68 23.02 12.58 -2.59
N ASN A 69 23.72 13.51 -1.95
CA ASN A 69 24.16 13.33 -0.57
C ASN A 69 22.97 13.12 0.40
N LYS A 70 21.89 13.90 0.24
CA LYS A 70 20.65 13.70 1.03
C LYS A 70 20.01 12.33 0.76
N CYS A 71 19.98 11.90 -0.50
CA CYS A 71 19.43 10.60 -0.87
C CYS A 71 20.20 9.43 -0.21
N HIS A 72 21.52 9.54 -0.16
CA HIS A 72 22.34 8.55 0.55
C HIS A 72 22.09 8.55 2.06
N LEU A 73 21.95 9.72 2.68
CA LEU A 73 21.60 9.83 4.10
C LEU A 73 20.30 9.10 4.40
N ILE A 74 19.26 9.32 3.59
CA ILE A 74 17.95 8.67 3.71
C ILE A 74 18.08 7.16 3.54
N TRP A 75 18.81 6.72 2.50
CA TRP A 75 18.98 5.31 2.21
C TRP A 75 19.67 4.56 3.35
N TRP A 76 20.87 5.00 3.73
CA TRP A 76 21.66 4.34 4.75
C TRP A 76 21.07 4.47 6.15
N GLY A 77 20.46 5.62 6.44
CA GLY A 77 19.71 5.83 7.68
C GLY A 77 18.53 4.87 7.81
N GLY A 78 17.78 4.66 6.74
CA GLY A 78 16.67 3.72 6.69
C GLY A 78 17.11 2.26 6.84
N GLU A 79 18.17 1.85 6.12
CA GLU A 79 18.76 0.50 6.28
C GLU A 79 19.24 0.27 7.74
N TYR A 80 19.87 1.27 8.33
CA TYR A 80 20.31 1.19 9.71
C TYR A 80 19.14 1.12 10.70
N ALA A 81 18.09 1.93 10.51
CA ALA A 81 16.90 1.91 11.34
C ALA A 81 16.23 0.53 11.34
N LEU A 82 16.11 -0.10 10.17
CA LEU A 82 15.58 -1.45 10.04
C LEU A 82 16.46 -2.49 10.74
N LYS A 83 17.79 -2.39 10.59
CA LYS A 83 18.76 -3.31 11.19
C LYS A 83 18.79 -3.20 12.71
N SER A 84 18.78 -1.98 13.27
CA SER A 84 18.83 -1.71 14.71
C SER A 84 17.46 -1.83 15.39
N LYS A 85 16.37 -2.02 14.63
CA LYS A 85 14.98 -2.00 15.13
C LYS A 85 14.63 -0.71 15.88
N GLY A 86 15.21 0.39 15.47
CA GLY A 86 15.01 1.70 16.09
C GLY A 86 15.62 1.87 17.48
N GLN A 87 16.41 0.93 17.96
CA GLN A 87 16.94 0.91 19.34
C GLN A 87 18.24 1.73 19.51
N ASN A 88 18.27 2.96 18.99
CA ASN A 88 19.45 3.80 19.15
C ASN A 88 19.05 5.27 19.21
N ASP A 89 19.44 5.97 20.29
CA ASP A 89 19.14 7.40 20.48
C ASP A 89 19.76 8.28 19.37
N ASP A 90 20.90 7.87 18.82
CA ASP A 90 21.57 8.57 17.71
C ASP A 90 20.76 8.54 16.41
N LEU A 91 19.88 7.54 16.24
CA LEU A 91 18.99 7.43 15.11
C LEU A 91 17.94 8.53 15.09
N HIS A 92 17.47 9.00 16.25
CA HIS A 92 16.53 10.13 16.34
C HIS A 92 17.15 11.42 15.82
N GLN A 93 18.41 11.71 16.12
CA GLN A 93 19.08 12.89 15.60
C GLN A 93 19.25 12.86 14.06
N LEU A 94 19.52 11.65 13.50
CA LEU A 94 19.55 11.48 12.06
C LEU A 94 18.16 11.67 11.45
N ALA A 95 17.13 11.12 12.10
CA ALA A 95 15.75 11.23 11.69
C ALA A 95 15.25 12.70 11.70
N GLU A 96 15.61 13.49 12.69
CA GLU A 96 15.33 14.93 12.75
C GLU A 96 15.93 15.68 11.55
N ILE A 97 17.16 15.33 11.15
CA ILE A 97 17.77 15.91 9.94
C ILE A 97 16.94 15.55 8.70
N VAL A 98 16.52 14.28 8.57
CA VAL A 98 15.71 13.83 7.43
C VAL A 98 14.35 14.55 7.39
N ASP A 99 13.72 14.85 8.53
CA ASP A 99 12.45 15.59 8.55
C ASP A 99 12.59 17.02 8.01
N THR A 100 13.77 17.64 8.15
CA THR A 100 14.05 18.96 7.57
C THR A 100 14.34 18.95 6.06
N LEU A 101 14.55 17.77 5.45
CA LEU A 101 14.91 17.67 4.05
C LEU A 101 13.66 17.74 3.16
N SER A 102 13.69 18.62 2.16
CA SER A 102 12.69 18.63 1.10
C SER A 102 13.11 17.68 -0.04
N PHE A 103 12.14 16.98 -0.60
CA PHE A 103 12.30 16.26 -1.85
C PHE A 103 12.37 17.23 -3.02
N ASP A 104 13.47 17.20 -3.77
CA ASP A 104 13.56 17.92 -5.03
C ASP A 104 13.50 16.92 -6.21
N ASN A 105 12.59 17.16 -7.14
CA ASN A 105 12.04 16.13 -8.05
C ASN A 105 13.05 15.56 -9.07
N ALA A 106 14.01 16.34 -9.54
CA ALA A 106 14.81 15.92 -10.71
C ALA A 106 15.93 14.92 -10.36
N THR A 107 16.48 14.99 -9.16
CA THR A 107 17.72 14.26 -8.81
C THR A 107 17.48 13.07 -7.91
N VAL A 108 16.37 13.05 -7.22
CA VAL A 108 15.87 11.82 -6.57
C VAL A 108 15.66 10.74 -7.62
N GLN A 109 15.16 11.11 -8.79
CA GLN A 109 14.91 10.21 -9.91
C GLN A 109 16.20 9.52 -10.39
N ASP A 110 17.29 10.25 -10.57
CA ASP A 110 18.57 9.68 -10.99
C ASP A 110 19.17 8.74 -9.93
N PHE A 111 19.00 9.06 -8.65
CA PHE A 111 19.44 8.21 -7.55
C PHE A 111 18.65 6.89 -7.49
N VAL A 112 17.33 6.93 -7.66
CA VAL A 112 16.45 5.75 -7.53
C VAL A 112 16.39 4.88 -8.79
N GLN A 113 16.84 5.33 -9.95
CA GLN A 113 17.01 4.48 -11.14
C GLN A 113 17.91 3.26 -10.89
N THR A 114 18.86 3.40 -9.96
CA THR A 114 19.77 2.30 -9.58
C THR A 114 19.34 1.55 -8.33
N ARG A 115 18.23 1.93 -7.67
CA ARG A 115 17.74 1.40 -6.40
C ARG A 115 16.21 1.31 -6.39
N ASP A 116 15.65 0.52 -5.49
CA ASP A 116 14.19 0.37 -5.33
C ASP A 116 13.57 1.68 -4.79
N ILE A 117 12.83 2.40 -5.63
CA ILE A 117 12.16 3.67 -5.27
C ILE A 117 11.16 3.49 -4.13
N THR A 118 10.51 2.34 -4.06
CA THR A 118 9.58 2.04 -2.99
C THR A 118 10.29 1.89 -1.65
N ARG A 119 11.39 1.17 -1.62
CA ARG A 119 12.22 1.02 -0.42
C ARG A 119 12.84 2.34 0.01
N PHE A 120 13.26 3.16 -0.94
CA PHE A 120 13.74 4.51 -0.65
C PHE A 120 12.65 5.39 -0.01
N ALA A 121 11.43 5.36 -0.55
CA ALA A 121 10.30 6.09 0.00
C ALA A 121 9.91 5.56 1.39
N ASP A 122 9.91 4.24 1.59
CA ASP A 122 9.69 3.63 2.89
C ASP A 122 10.70 4.12 3.93
N HIS A 123 11.99 4.21 3.56
CA HIS A 123 13.04 4.76 4.43
C HIS A 123 12.80 6.24 4.75
N TYR A 124 12.50 7.04 3.74
CA TYR A 124 12.26 8.47 3.91
C TYR A 124 11.10 8.75 4.87
N PHE A 125 9.94 8.14 4.61
CA PHE A 125 8.75 8.37 5.42
C PHE A 125 8.88 7.80 6.84
N MET A 126 9.54 6.65 6.99
CA MET A 126 9.84 6.07 8.30
C MET A 126 10.75 6.99 9.12
N LEU A 127 11.89 7.41 8.58
CA LEU A 127 12.80 8.32 9.27
C LEU A 127 12.15 9.65 9.57
N ARG A 128 11.36 10.19 8.65
CA ARG A 128 10.64 11.45 8.85
C ARG A 128 9.60 11.36 9.96
N ALA A 129 8.87 10.27 10.06
CA ALA A 129 7.93 10.02 11.15
C ALA A 129 8.66 9.90 12.51
N MET A 130 9.80 9.19 12.53
CA MET A 130 10.66 9.11 13.72
C MET A 130 11.21 10.48 14.12
N GLY A 131 11.65 11.30 13.17
CA GLY A 131 12.11 12.68 13.42
C GLY A 131 11.02 13.59 14.02
N ARG A 132 9.76 13.27 13.81
CA ARG A 132 8.58 13.93 14.42
C ARG A 132 8.15 13.31 15.75
N GLY A 133 8.90 12.35 16.28
CA GLY A 133 8.66 11.72 17.59
C GLY A 133 7.82 10.45 17.54
N GLU A 134 7.52 9.88 16.36
CA GLU A 134 6.90 8.55 16.29
C GLU A 134 7.92 7.46 16.68
N CYS A 135 7.45 6.42 17.39
CA CYS A 135 8.29 5.26 17.66
C CYS A 135 8.55 4.46 16.38
N PHE A 136 9.67 3.72 16.35
CA PHE A 136 10.11 2.95 15.19
C PHE A 136 9.03 2.00 14.64
N ASP A 137 8.35 1.24 15.50
CA ASP A 137 7.34 0.28 15.06
C ASP A 137 6.15 0.97 14.39
N ALA A 138 5.65 2.08 14.94
CA ALA A 138 4.59 2.87 14.34
C ALA A 138 5.05 3.51 13.02
N ALA A 139 6.26 4.07 12.99
CA ALA A 139 6.84 4.70 11.79
C ALA A 139 7.08 3.70 10.66
N ARG A 140 7.59 2.49 10.98
CA ARG A 140 7.79 1.40 10.03
C ARG A 140 6.46 0.84 9.51
N ASP A 141 5.56 0.52 10.41
CA ASP A 141 4.33 -0.20 10.09
C ASP A 141 3.33 0.68 9.33
N GLY A 142 3.38 1.98 9.51
CA GLY A 142 2.47 2.92 8.88
C GLY A 142 2.49 2.91 7.34
N LEU A 143 3.60 2.55 6.68
CA LEU A 143 3.67 2.39 5.22
C LEU A 143 3.54 0.93 4.78
N THR A 144 4.15 0.02 5.53
CA THR A 144 4.16 -1.41 5.20
C THR A 144 2.77 -2.03 5.36
N VAL A 145 2.03 -1.65 6.39
CA VAL A 145 0.67 -2.17 6.68
C VAL A 145 -0.35 -1.70 5.65
N THR A 146 -0.23 -0.46 5.18
CA THR A 146 -1.19 0.09 4.20
C THR A 146 -1.12 -0.62 2.85
N VAL A 147 0.04 -1.19 2.48
CA VAL A 147 0.26 -1.75 1.16
C VAL A 147 0.38 -3.28 1.14
N PHE A 148 0.78 -3.93 2.23
CA PHE A 148 1.11 -5.35 2.20
C PHE A 148 0.24 -6.29 3.05
N PHE A 149 -0.39 -5.84 4.14
CA PHE A 149 -1.16 -6.74 5.01
C PHE A 149 -2.42 -6.10 5.60
N PRO A 150 -3.61 -6.40 5.09
CA PRO A 150 -4.88 -5.97 5.69
C PRO A 150 -5.30 -6.85 6.88
N VAL A 151 -4.38 -7.19 7.78
CA VAL A 151 -4.70 -8.04 8.95
C VAL A 151 -5.11 -7.21 10.17
N ARG A 152 -4.93 -5.88 10.11
CA ARG A 152 -5.41 -4.94 11.14
C ARG A 152 -6.35 -3.92 10.51
N PRO A 153 -7.37 -3.44 11.24
CA PRO A 153 -8.11 -2.25 10.78
C PRO A 153 -7.10 -1.13 10.61
N ILE A 154 -7.03 -0.60 9.39
CA ILE A 154 -6.13 0.47 9.04
C ILE A 154 -6.50 1.69 9.89
N ASN A 155 -5.62 2.11 10.77
CA ASN A 155 -5.80 3.33 11.55
C ASN A 155 -5.84 4.54 10.62
N SER A 156 -6.57 5.59 10.98
CA SER A 156 -6.64 6.85 10.23
C SER A 156 -5.26 7.45 9.94
N ASN A 157 -4.23 7.13 10.73
CA ASN A 157 -2.85 7.58 10.55
C ASN A 157 -2.13 6.92 9.36
N ASP A 158 -2.53 5.71 8.96
CA ASP A 158 -1.86 4.97 7.87
C ASP A 158 -2.06 5.66 6.52
N TYR A 159 -3.17 6.40 6.35
CA TYR A 159 -3.44 7.16 5.14
C TYR A 159 -2.77 8.52 5.09
N THR A 160 -2.30 9.05 6.20
CA THR A 160 -1.57 10.32 6.24
C THR A 160 -0.30 10.23 5.40
N LYS A 161 0.40 9.10 5.47
CA LYS A 161 1.61 8.84 4.68
C LYS A 161 1.33 8.69 3.19
N LEU A 162 0.25 7.99 2.81
CA LEU A 162 -0.17 7.93 1.41
C LEU A 162 -0.61 9.28 0.88
N ARG A 163 -1.31 10.09 1.66
CA ARG A 163 -1.62 11.48 1.31
C ARG A 163 -0.35 12.28 1.04
N GLU A 164 0.68 12.10 1.87
CA GLU A 164 1.97 12.75 1.69
C GLU A 164 2.64 12.30 0.37
N VAL A 165 2.68 10.98 0.07
CA VAL A 165 3.20 10.44 -1.20
C VAL A 165 2.54 11.13 -2.40
N PHE A 166 1.22 11.18 -2.44
CA PHE A 166 0.49 11.77 -3.57
C PHE A 166 0.45 13.31 -3.53
N SER A 167 0.98 13.96 -2.51
CA SER A 167 1.18 15.41 -2.49
C SER A 167 2.48 15.84 -3.21
N TYR A 168 3.46 14.96 -3.37
CA TYR A 168 4.68 15.24 -4.12
C TYR A 168 4.43 15.22 -5.64
N LYS A 169 5.14 16.06 -6.38
CA LYS A 169 5.13 16.06 -7.84
C LYS A 169 6.22 15.14 -8.38
N ASN A 170 6.13 13.85 -8.11
CA ASN A 170 7.11 12.86 -8.58
C ASN A 170 6.38 11.67 -9.23
N ASN A 171 6.46 11.60 -10.58
CA ASN A 171 5.73 10.60 -11.35
C ASN A 171 6.20 9.16 -11.09
N GLU A 172 7.47 8.94 -10.80
CA GLU A 172 7.99 7.59 -10.53
C GLU A 172 7.53 7.11 -9.17
N LEU A 173 7.58 7.99 -8.15
CA LEU A 173 7.02 7.71 -6.83
C LEU A 173 5.53 7.39 -6.93
N HIS A 174 4.76 8.22 -7.66
CA HIS A 174 3.35 7.98 -7.90
C HIS A 174 3.11 6.63 -8.58
N SER A 175 3.85 6.30 -9.64
CA SER A 175 3.70 5.02 -10.34
C SER A 175 3.98 3.83 -9.45
N ALA A 176 5.05 3.89 -8.65
CA ALA A 176 5.41 2.82 -7.72
C ALA A 176 4.33 2.59 -6.66
N PHE A 177 3.74 3.65 -6.11
CA PHE A 177 2.69 3.54 -5.12
C PHE A 177 1.32 3.16 -5.71
N LEU A 178 0.98 3.64 -6.91
CA LEU A 178 -0.22 3.19 -7.61
C LEU A 178 -0.18 1.67 -7.87
N GLU A 179 0.95 1.12 -8.27
CA GLU A 179 1.10 -0.32 -8.48
C GLU A 179 0.84 -1.10 -7.18
N LYS A 180 1.31 -0.59 -6.05
CA LYS A 180 1.06 -1.18 -4.74
C LYS A 180 -0.41 -1.12 -4.30
N LEU A 181 -1.18 -0.10 -4.71
CA LEU A 181 -2.60 0.01 -4.37
C LEU A 181 -3.47 -1.12 -4.93
N LYS A 182 -3.04 -1.81 -5.97
CA LYS A 182 -3.77 -2.95 -6.53
C LYS A 182 -4.00 -4.07 -5.51
N PHE A 183 -3.04 -4.28 -4.61
CA PHE A 183 -3.12 -5.34 -3.61
C PHE A 183 -4.20 -5.07 -2.54
N PRO A 184 -4.25 -3.91 -1.84
CA PRO A 184 -5.33 -3.61 -0.91
C PRO A 184 -6.72 -3.69 -1.55
N PHE A 185 -6.90 -3.20 -2.78
CA PHE A 185 -8.18 -3.32 -3.48
C PHE A 185 -8.64 -4.78 -3.61
N ARG A 186 -7.74 -5.69 -3.97
CA ARG A 186 -8.06 -7.11 -4.12
C ARG A 186 -8.40 -7.81 -2.80
N ASN A 187 -7.76 -7.42 -1.70
CA ASN A 187 -7.86 -8.12 -0.42
C ASN A 187 -8.84 -7.48 0.57
N SER A 188 -9.06 -6.18 0.48
CA SER A 188 -9.84 -5.41 1.46
C SER A 188 -10.89 -4.51 0.82
N GLY A 189 -10.93 -4.45 -0.51
CA GLY A 189 -11.79 -3.53 -1.23
C GLY A 189 -11.37 -2.07 -1.12
N CYS A 190 -12.30 -1.15 -1.39
CA CYS A 190 -12.09 0.27 -1.19
C CYS A 190 -12.41 0.62 0.27
N THR A 191 -11.41 0.67 1.12
CA THR A 191 -11.58 1.17 2.49
C THR A 191 -11.80 2.68 2.48
N LYS A 192 -12.37 3.24 3.57
CA LYS A 192 -12.53 4.68 3.70
C LYS A 192 -11.24 5.46 3.44
N GLY A 193 -10.13 4.97 3.93
CA GLY A 193 -8.86 5.65 3.74
C GLY A 193 -8.33 5.58 2.30
N LEU A 194 -8.54 4.49 1.57
CA LEU A 194 -8.29 4.46 0.12
C LEU A 194 -9.19 5.47 -0.59
N TYR A 195 -10.45 5.54 -0.23
CA TYR A 195 -11.39 6.52 -0.79
C TYR A 195 -10.92 7.96 -0.56
N ASP A 196 -10.42 8.26 0.64
CA ASP A 196 -9.97 9.61 1.02
C ASP A 196 -8.72 10.09 0.26
N ILE A 197 -7.93 9.21 -0.36
CA ILE A 197 -6.80 9.60 -1.20
C ILE A 197 -7.14 9.73 -2.70
N LEU A 198 -8.32 9.28 -3.12
CA LEU A 198 -8.75 9.36 -4.52
C LEU A 198 -8.64 10.78 -5.11
N PRO A 199 -9.09 11.86 -4.45
CA PRO A 199 -8.96 13.22 -4.99
C PRO A 199 -7.50 13.65 -5.24
N LEU A 200 -6.55 13.15 -4.43
CA LEU A 200 -5.13 13.42 -4.63
C LEU A 200 -4.57 12.68 -5.84
N ILE A 201 -5.00 11.43 -6.06
CA ILE A 201 -4.63 10.66 -7.24
C ILE A 201 -5.17 11.37 -8.50
N GLU A 202 -6.43 11.79 -8.48
CA GLU A 202 -7.05 12.47 -9.61
C GLU A 202 -6.34 13.78 -9.96
N SER A 203 -5.99 14.59 -8.95
CA SER A 203 -5.46 15.95 -9.16
C SER A 203 -3.94 15.99 -9.36
N ASN A 204 -3.17 15.12 -8.72
CA ASN A 204 -1.71 15.26 -8.65
C ASN A 204 -0.96 14.22 -9.49
N VAL A 205 -1.58 13.07 -9.79
CA VAL A 205 -0.93 12.03 -10.59
C VAL A 205 -1.12 12.32 -12.08
N CYS A 206 -0.01 12.29 -12.83
CA CYS A 206 -0.07 12.46 -14.29
C CYS A 206 -0.88 11.35 -14.96
N GLU A 207 -1.55 11.70 -16.07
CA GLU A 207 -2.29 10.74 -16.87
C GLU A 207 -1.38 9.61 -17.35
N SER A 208 -1.80 8.39 -17.09
CA SER A 208 -1.06 7.17 -17.46
C SER A 208 -2.02 5.97 -17.50
N PRO A 209 -1.66 4.89 -18.24
CA PRO A 209 -2.42 3.64 -18.20
C PRO A 209 -2.62 3.10 -16.79
N LEU A 210 -1.61 3.22 -15.92
CA LEU A 210 -1.66 2.78 -14.53
C LEU A 210 -2.64 3.61 -13.69
N LYS A 211 -2.65 4.95 -13.85
CA LYS A 211 -3.65 5.80 -13.20
C LYS A 211 -5.06 5.37 -13.58
N ASN A 212 -5.30 5.16 -14.87
CA ASN A 212 -6.61 4.73 -15.37
C ASN A 212 -7.01 3.36 -14.79
N GLU A 213 -6.08 2.41 -14.71
CA GLU A 213 -6.32 1.10 -14.07
C GLU A 213 -6.73 1.27 -12.59
N ILE A 214 -6.05 2.12 -11.84
CA ILE A 214 -6.39 2.40 -10.44
C ILE A 214 -7.75 3.08 -10.32
N LEU A 215 -8.06 4.06 -11.16
CA LEU A 215 -9.38 4.71 -11.17
C LEU A 215 -10.50 3.72 -11.51
N GLU A 216 -10.26 2.75 -12.40
CA GLU A 216 -11.21 1.66 -12.65
C GLU A 216 -11.41 0.77 -11.41
N LEU A 217 -10.34 0.48 -10.64
CA LEU A 217 -10.50 -0.22 -9.37
C LEU A 217 -11.37 0.58 -8.41
N TYR A 218 -11.17 1.90 -8.27
CA TYR A 218 -12.06 2.73 -7.44
C TYR A 218 -13.52 2.63 -7.90
N ARG A 219 -13.82 2.80 -9.19
CA ARG A 219 -15.18 2.68 -9.74
C ARG A 219 -15.80 1.32 -9.42
N LYS A 220 -15.00 0.26 -9.46
CA LYS A 220 -15.44 -1.10 -9.20
C LYS A 220 -15.71 -1.38 -7.72
N TYR A 221 -14.93 -0.78 -6.81
CA TYR A 221 -15.00 -1.08 -5.37
C TYR A 221 -15.81 -0.07 -4.55
N ILE A 222 -15.94 1.17 -4.99
CA ILE A 222 -16.75 2.19 -4.29
C ILE A 222 -18.19 1.72 -4.05
N PRO A 223 -18.89 1.04 -4.99
CA PRO A 223 -20.25 0.58 -4.76
C PRO A 223 -20.40 -0.44 -3.61
N ILE A 224 -19.31 -1.05 -3.17
CA ILE A 224 -19.31 -2.04 -2.07
C ILE A 224 -18.41 -1.62 -0.91
N MET A 225 -18.04 -0.34 -0.82
CA MET A 225 -17.25 0.15 0.31
C MET A 225 -18.09 0.20 1.59
N ASP A 226 -17.42 0.27 2.72
CA ASP A 226 -18.05 0.43 4.02
C ASP A 226 -18.96 1.69 4.03
N GLY A 227 -20.19 1.52 4.46
CA GLY A 227 -21.23 2.56 4.44
C GLY A 227 -21.97 2.72 3.11
N ALA A 228 -21.61 2.00 2.04
CA ALA A 228 -22.39 1.97 0.81
C ALA A 228 -23.69 1.15 0.98
N LYS A 229 -24.74 1.50 0.23
CA LYS A 229 -25.95 0.67 0.18
C LYS A 229 -25.63 -0.67 -0.50
N ALA A 230 -25.98 -1.78 0.14
CA ALA A 230 -25.71 -3.12 -0.35
C ALA A 230 -26.35 -3.36 -1.73
N PRO A 231 -25.56 -3.69 -2.76
CA PRO A 231 -26.09 -3.99 -4.08
C PRO A 231 -27.08 -5.17 -4.02
N GLN A 232 -28.20 -5.04 -4.72
CA GLN A 232 -29.18 -6.12 -4.82
C GLN A 232 -28.86 -7.04 -5.98
N ALA A 233 -29.13 -8.34 -5.79
CA ALA A 233 -29.03 -9.35 -6.85
C ALA A 233 -30.12 -10.40 -6.62
N GLN A 234 -30.52 -11.05 -7.71
CA GLN A 234 -31.43 -12.19 -7.61
C GLN A 234 -30.65 -13.45 -7.19
N LEU A 235 -31.14 -14.08 -6.15
CA LEU A 235 -30.62 -15.31 -5.56
C LEU A 235 -31.72 -16.37 -5.56
N GLN A 236 -31.38 -17.62 -5.30
CA GLN A 236 -32.37 -18.68 -5.15
C GLN A 236 -32.18 -19.40 -3.83
N ASP A 237 -33.30 -19.78 -3.19
CA ASP A 237 -33.28 -20.66 -2.04
C ASP A 237 -33.16 -22.16 -2.45
N THR A 238 -33.15 -23.06 -1.48
CA THR A 238 -33.05 -24.51 -1.74
C THR A 238 -34.25 -25.07 -2.50
N LYS A 239 -35.39 -24.38 -2.53
CA LYS A 239 -36.61 -24.76 -3.27
C LYS A 239 -36.68 -24.12 -4.67
N GLY A 240 -35.75 -23.22 -5.02
CA GLY A 240 -35.73 -22.51 -6.28
C GLY A 240 -36.53 -21.21 -6.29
N ASN A 241 -37.05 -20.77 -5.15
CA ASN A 241 -37.72 -19.46 -5.07
C ASN A 241 -36.68 -18.34 -5.20
N ILE A 242 -37.04 -17.30 -5.96
CA ILE A 242 -36.21 -16.08 -6.06
C ILE A 242 -36.24 -15.36 -4.72
N ARG A 243 -35.04 -14.94 -4.29
CA ARG A 243 -34.80 -14.22 -3.03
C ARG A 243 -33.90 -13.02 -3.32
N THR A 244 -34.04 -12.00 -2.51
CA THR A 244 -33.14 -10.82 -2.52
C THR A 244 -32.67 -10.51 -1.10
N LEU A 245 -31.57 -9.77 -0.96
CA LEU A 245 -31.09 -9.36 0.36
C LEU A 245 -32.03 -8.34 1.04
N GLU A 246 -32.83 -7.59 0.25
CA GLU A 246 -33.82 -6.64 0.76
C GLU A 246 -34.92 -7.32 1.63
N GLU A 247 -35.19 -8.59 1.41
CA GLU A 247 -36.17 -9.35 2.20
C GLU A 247 -35.76 -9.52 3.67
N PHE A 248 -34.48 -9.36 3.96
CA PHE A 248 -33.92 -9.46 5.32
C PHE A 248 -33.76 -8.10 6.00
N LYS A 249 -34.31 -7.02 5.40
CA LYS A 249 -34.24 -5.69 6.00
C LYS A 249 -34.77 -5.70 7.44
N GLY A 250 -34.12 -4.94 8.31
CA GLY A 250 -34.39 -4.98 9.76
C GLY A 250 -33.50 -5.95 10.52
N LYS A 251 -32.68 -6.77 9.81
CA LYS A 251 -31.71 -7.67 10.41
C LYS A 251 -30.29 -7.34 9.92
N MET A 252 -29.30 -7.48 10.78
CA MET A 252 -27.92 -7.52 10.37
C MET A 252 -27.67 -8.85 9.65
N LEU A 253 -27.08 -8.78 8.45
CA LEU A 253 -26.74 -9.96 7.64
C LEU A 253 -25.26 -10.30 7.80
N ILE A 254 -24.99 -11.56 8.11
CA ILE A 254 -23.65 -12.14 8.08
C ILE A 254 -23.66 -13.16 6.96
N ILE A 255 -22.92 -12.87 5.87
CA ILE A 255 -22.97 -13.67 4.65
C ILE A 255 -21.64 -14.37 4.46
N ASP A 256 -21.66 -15.70 4.39
CA ASP A 256 -20.52 -16.54 3.96
C ASP A 256 -20.70 -16.88 2.47
N VAL A 257 -19.84 -16.35 1.62
CA VAL A 257 -19.82 -16.65 0.19
C VAL A 257 -18.86 -17.80 -0.07
N TRP A 258 -19.39 -18.90 -0.58
CA TRP A 258 -18.69 -20.18 -0.70
C TRP A 258 -19.05 -20.96 -1.97
N ALA A 259 -18.48 -22.15 -2.14
CA ALA A 259 -18.89 -23.12 -3.17
C ALA A 259 -18.52 -24.55 -2.76
N THR A 260 -19.19 -25.53 -3.35
CA THR A 260 -18.96 -26.97 -3.05
C THR A 260 -17.54 -27.44 -3.39
N TRP A 261 -16.87 -26.80 -4.35
CA TRP A 261 -15.50 -27.08 -4.77
C TRP A 261 -14.44 -26.33 -3.96
N CYS A 262 -14.84 -25.44 -3.04
CA CYS A 262 -13.93 -24.63 -2.23
C CYS A 262 -13.57 -25.35 -0.94
N SER A 263 -12.45 -26.06 -0.90
CA SER A 263 -12.00 -26.82 0.28
C SER A 263 -11.74 -25.92 1.51
N SER A 264 -11.17 -24.73 1.30
CA SER A 264 -10.93 -23.74 2.35
C SER A 264 -12.22 -23.18 2.94
N CYS A 265 -13.27 -23.00 2.13
CA CYS A 265 -14.59 -22.60 2.60
C CYS A 265 -15.19 -23.69 3.52
N LEU A 266 -15.19 -24.94 3.05
CA LEU A 266 -15.70 -26.08 3.80
C LEU A 266 -14.95 -26.29 5.13
N ALA A 267 -13.64 -26.05 5.14
CA ALA A 267 -12.84 -26.13 6.37
C ALA A 267 -13.21 -25.04 7.42
N LYS A 268 -13.71 -23.88 6.98
CA LYS A 268 -14.11 -22.77 7.85
C LYS A 268 -15.58 -22.82 8.26
N MET A 269 -16.41 -23.60 7.60
CA MET A 269 -17.83 -23.70 7.86
C MET A 269 -18.19 -24.08 9.30
N PRO A 270 -17.52 -25.06 9.95
CA PRO A 270 -17.83 -25.40 11.36
C PRO A 270 -17.61 -24.23 12.31
N GLU A 271 -16.62 -23.38 12.05
CA GLU A 271 -16.34 -22.20 12.87
C GLU A 271 -17.39 -21.09 12.63
N TYR A 272 -17.82 -20.90 11.40
CA TYR A 272 -18.93 -20.01 11.05
C TYR A 272 -20.22 -20.41 11.76
N MET A 273 -20.55 -21.71 11.76
CA MET A 273 -21.73 -22.25 12.45
C MET A 273 -21.65 -22.06 13.98
N LYS A 274 -20.49 -22.25 14.59
CA LYS A 274 -20.28 -21.97 16.02
C LYS A 274 -20.55 -20.51 16.38
N ILE A 275 -20.14 -19.56 15.50
CA ILE A 275 -20.44 -18.13 15.69
C ILE A 275 -21.96 -17.92 15.60
N ARG A 276 -22.61 -18.44 14.56
CA ARG A 276 -24.08 -18.38 14.42
C ARG A 276 -24.78 -18.87 15.69
N ASP A 277 -24.36 -20.00 16.24
CA ASP A 277 -25.01 -20.62 17.43
C ASP A 277 -24.89 -19.73 18.68
N LYS A 278 -23.81 -18.92 18.79
CA LYS A 278 -23.68 -17.93 19.88
C LYS A 278 -24.74 -16.82 19.80
N PHE A 279 -25.27 -16.56 18.61
CA PHE A 279 -26.33 -15.59 18.39
C PHE A 279 -27.70 -16.23 18.15
N ALA A 280 -27.82 -17.53 18.39
CA ALA A 280 -29.10 -18.25 18.26
C ALA A 280 -30.18 -17.60 19.14
N GLY A 281 -31.36 -17.35 18.55
CA GLY A 281 -32.46 -16.67 19.24
C GLY A 281 -32.44 -15.13 19.15
N ASN A 282 -31.37 -14.51 18.61
CA ASN A 282 -31.38 -13.09 18.33
C ASN A 282 -32.04 -12.84 16.97
N SER A 283 -33.28 -12.32 16.97
CA SER A 283 -34.05 -12.03 15.75
C SER A 283 -33.49 -10.88 14.90
N SER A 284 -32.57 -10.10 15.45
CA SER A 284 -31.96 -8.94 14.74
C SER A 284 -30.77 -9.33 13.86
N ILE A 285 -30.39 -10.61 13.79
CA ILE A 285 -29.30 -11.12 12.96
C ILE A 285 -29.80 -12.24 12.06
N GLU A 286 -29.28 -12.29 10.86
CA GLU A 286 -29.47 -13.40 9.94
C GLU A 286 -28.10 -13.88 9.43
N PHE A 287 -27.81 -15.17 9.65
CA PHE A 287 -26.64 -15.85 9.09
C PHE A 287 -27.04 -16.53 7.78
N ILE A 288 -26.39 -16.13 6.70
CA ILE A 288 -26.67 -16.58 5.34
C ILE A 288 -25.44 -17.30 4.80
N THR A 289 -25.64 -18.48 4.20
CA THR A 289 -24.62 -19.06 3.32
C THR A 289 -25.05 -18.82 1.88
N LEU A 290 -24.16 -18.25 1.08
CA LEU A 290 -24.42 -17.91 -0.31
C LEU A 290 -23.43 -18.67 -1.22
N SER A 291 -23.92 -19.66 -1.92
CA SER A 291 -23.13 -20.43 -2.87
C SER A 291 -23.03 -19.75 -4.24
N ILE A 292 -21.81 -19.74 -4.78
CA ILE A 292 -21.55 -19.35 -6.17
C ILE A 292 -21.40 -20.56 -7.10
N ASP A 293 -21.86 -21.73 -6.66
CA ASP A 293 -21.93 -22.89 -7.55
C ASP A 293 -22.85 -22.62 -8.74
N ARG A 294 -22.44 -23.14 -9.90
CA ARG A 294 -23.25 -23.00 -11.12
C ARG A 294 -24.52 -23.85 -11.02
N ASN A 295 -25.57 -23.46 -11.74
CA ASN A 295 -26.88 -24.09 -11.67
C ASN A 295 -26.85 -25.61 -11.88
N LYS A 296 -26.01 -26.10 -12.78
CA LYS A 296 -25.75 -27.54 -13.00
C LYS A 296 -25.22 -28.28 -11.75
N LYS A 297 -24.70 -27.58 -10.75
CA LYS A 297 -24.21 -28.12 -9.47
C LYS A 297 -25.20 -27.99 -8.33
N ARG A 298 -26.42 -27.51 -8.60
CA ARG A 298 -27.46 -27.29 -7.57
C ARG A 298 -27.73 -28.52 -6.70
N ASN A 299 -27.83 -29.71 -7.28
CA ASN A 299 -28.04 -30.95 -6.51
C ASN A 299 -26.87 -31.23 -5.58
N LEU A 300 -25.63 -31.08 -6.05
CA LEU A 300 -24.45 -31.24 -5.24
C LEU A 300 -24.38 -30.21 -4.10
N TRP A 301 -24.80 -28.96 -4.38
CA TRP A 301 -24.90 -27.92 -3.33
C TRP A 301 -25.90 -28.37 -2.25
N ILE A 302 -27.12 -28.81 -2.59
CA ILE A 302 -28.13 -29.29 -1.64
C ILE A 302 -27.61 -30.49 -0.82
N GLU A 303 -26.95 -31.45 -1.46
CA GLU A 303 -26.34 -32.60 -0.78
C GLU A 303 -25.23 -32.14 0.18
N THR A 304 -24.42 -31.18 -0.22
CA THR A 304 -23.34 -30.63 0.64
C THR A 304 -23.92 -29.89 1.84
N LEU A 305 -25.00 -29.09 1.70
CA LEU A 305 -25.68 -28.46 2.81
C LEU A 305 -26.11 -29.49 3.88
N LYS A 306 -26.71 -30.60 3.46
CA LYS A 306 -27.13 -31.69 4.38
C LYS A 306 -25.92 -32.34 5.05
N LYS A 307 -24.88 -32.65 4.26
CA LYS A 307 -23.66 -33.26 4.77
C LYS A 307 -22.94 -32.40 5.81
N GLN A 308 -23.01 -31.10 5.66
CA GLN A 308 -22.42 -30.11 6.59
C GLN A 308 -23.37 -29.65 7.68
N SER A 309 -24.58 -30.25 7.79
CA SER A 309 -25.61 -29.88 8.77
C SER A 309 -26.03 -28.40 8.72
N MET A 310 -26.08 -27.84 7.50
CA MET A 310 -26.42 -26.44 7.25
C MET A 310 -27.88 -26.23 6.84
N ASP A 311 -28.67 -27.28 6.73
CA ASP A 311 -30.06 -27.25 6.28
C ASP A 311 -31.02 -26.45 7.20
N GLY A 312 -30.60 -26.18 8.42
CA GLY A 312 -31.31 -25.28 9.35
C GLY A 312 -31.00 -23.78 9.21
N MET A 313 -30.24 -23.37 8.20
CA MET A 313 -29.83 -21.97 7.94
C MET A 313 -30.53 -21.38 6.72
N THR A 314 -30.44 -20.08 6.57
CA THR A 314 -30.77 -19.43 5.30
C THR A 314 -29.66 -19.73 4.28
N ASN A 315 -29.98 -20.60 3.33
CA ASN A 315 -29.06 -21.04 2.30
C ASN A 315 -29.50 -20.51 0.95
N LEU A 316 -28.65 -19.75 0.29
CA LEU A 316 -28.90 -19.14 -0.99
C LEU A 316 -27.83 -19.58 -2.01
N ILE A 317 -28.20 -19.55 -3.28
CA ILE A 317 -27.28 -19.81 -4.41
C ILE A 317 -27.51 -18.73 -5.47
N THR A 318 -26.48 -18.36 -6.21
CA THR A 318 -26.60 -17.39 -7.30
C THR A 318 -27.48 -17.89 -8.44
N GLY A 319 -27.58 -19.20 -8.64
CA GLY A 319 -28.52 -19.83 -9.59
C GLY A 319 -28.24 -19.56 -11.06
N CYS A 320 -26.99 -19.22 -11.41
CA CYS A 320 -26.57 -18.92 -12.80
C CYS A 320 -25.58 -19.99 -13.30
N ASP A 321 -25.52 -20.19 -14.61
CA ASP A 321 -24.51 -21.04 -15.25
C ASP A 321 -23.24 -20.27 -15.63
N GLU A 322 -23.31 -18.94 -15.64
CA GLU A 322 -22.22 -18.02 -15.88
C GLU A 322 -21.91 -17.21 -14.63
N PHE A 323 -21.06 -16.19 -14.76
CA PHE A 323 -20.75 -15.25 -13.70
C PHE A 323 -22.02 -14.48 -13.32
N SER A 324 -22.41 -14.53 -12.05
CA SER A 324 -23.69 -14.00 -11.60
C SER A 324 -23.64 -12.50 -11.36
N GLU A 325 -24.82 -11.86 -11.40
CA GLU A 325 -24.98 -10.46 -11.02
C GLU A 325 -24.45 -10.17 -9.59
N PHE A 326 -24.60 -11.12 -8.67
CA PHE A 326 -24.04 -11.00 -7.32
C PHE A 326 -22.51 -11.00 -7.33
N GLU A 327 -21.89 -11.95 -8.04
CA GLU A 327 -20.42 -12.04 -8.16
C GLU A 327 -19.86 -10.76 -8.79
N GLU A 328 -20.53 -10.20 -9.79
CA GLU A 328 -20.13 -8.96 -10.43
C GLU A 328 -20.27 -7.75 -9.49
N ARG A 329 -21.47 -7.55 -8.91
CA ARG A 329 -21.76 -6.38 -8.08
C ARG A 329 -20.96 -6.34 -6.79
N TYR A 330 -20.66 -7.51 -6.18
CA TYR A 330 -19.85 -7.62 -4.98
C TYR A 330 -18.35 -7.87 -5.27
N ASN A 331 -17.98 -7.87 -6.54
CA ASN A 331 -16.61 -8.11 -6.99
C ASN A 331 -15.97 -9.33 -6.34
N ILE A 332 -16.66 -10.49 -6.48
CA ILE A 332 -16.21 -11.76 -5.91
C ILE A 332 -15.10 -12.36 -6.78
N ALA A 333 -13.86 -11.94 -6.54
CA ALA A 333 -12.67 -12.45 -7.22
C ALA A 333 -12.10 -13.73 -6.58
N GLY A 334 -12.57 -14.09 -5.39
CA GLY A 334 -12.11 -15.29 -4.66
C GLY A 334 -13.00 -15.59 -3.44
N ILE A 335 -12.98 -16.85 -3.02
CA ILE A 335 -13.70 -17.36 -1.85
C ILE A 335 -12.74 -18.20 -0.97
N PRO A 336 -12.97 -18.29 0.36
CA PRO A 336 -14.12 -17.75 1.10
C PRO A 336 -14.12 -16.21 1.14
N ARG A 337 -15.32 -15.62 1.14
CA ARG A 337 -15.55 -14.21 1.30
C ARG A 337 -16.66 -13.99 2.33
N TYR A 338 -16.44 -13.11 3.31
CA TYR A 338 -17.43 -12.79 4.34
C TYR A 338 -17.88 -11.34 4.17
N ILE A 339 -19.20 -11.12 4.22
CA ILE A 339 -19.83 -9.80 4.02
C ILE A 339 -20.75 -9.54 5.20
N ILE A 340 -20.70 -8.33 5.76
CA ILE A 340 -21.60 -7.91 6.84
C ILE A 340 -22.38 -6.68 6.34
N ILE A 341 -23.70 -6.73 6.47
CA ILE A 341 -24.64 -5.68 6.10
C ILE A 341 -25.46 -5.34 7.35
N ASP A 342 -25.68 -4.06 7.62
CA ASP A 342 -26.50 -3.62 8.75
C ASP A 342 -28.01 -3.82 8.52
N LYS A 343 -28.79 -3.53 9.54
CA LYS A 343 -30.26 -3.68 9.50
C LYS A 343 -30.97 -2.72 8.54
N GLU A 344 -30.34 -1.61 8.18
CA GLU A 344 -30.82 -0.64 7.18
C GLU A 344 -30.46 -1.02 5.74
N GLY A 345 -29.56 -2.03 5.56
CA GLY A 345 -29.11 -2.50 4.26
C GLY A 345 -27.85 -1.80 3.76
N TYR A 346 -27.04 -1.21 4.65
CA TYR A 346 -25.74 -0.65 4.31
C TYR A 346 -24.63 -1.63 4.65
N ILE A 347 -23.58 -1.63 3.87
CA ILE A 347 -22.41 -2.49 4.05
C ILE A 347 -21.63 -2.01 5.28
N ILE A 348 -21.49 -2.87 6.29
CA ILE A 348 -20.54 -2.68 7.38
C ILE A 348 -19.13 -3.00 6.87
N THR A 349 -18.99 -4.14 6.19
CA THR A 349 -17.80 -4.51 5.45
C THR A 349 -18.10 -5.59 4.41
N ALA A 350 -17.60 -5.42 3.19
CA ALA A 350 -17.66 -6.46 2.15
C ALA A 350 -16.45 -7.42 2.20
N TYR A 351 -15.54 -7.22 3.16
CA TYR A 351 -14.29 -7.96 3.33
C TYR A 351 -14.07 -8.31 4.81
N ALA A 352 -15.09 -8.85 5.45
CA ALA A 352 -14.99 -9.27 6.84
C ALA A 352 -13.92 -10.38 7.01
N PRO A 353 -13.27 -10.44 8.18
CA PRO A 353 -12.31 -11.50 8.47
C PRO A 353 -12.96 -12.88 8.46
N SER A 354 -12.15 -13.92 8.25
CA SER A 354 -12.59 -15.31 8.39
C SER A 354 -13.22 -15.57 9.75
N PRO A 355 -14.13 -16.55 9.88
CA PRO A 355 -14.73 -16.93 11.15
C PRO A 355 -13.69 -17.10 12.25
N GLY A 356 -13.93 -16.46 13.40
CA GLY A 356 -13.04 -16.37 14.55
C GLY A 356 -13.43 -15.19 15.43
N ASP A 357 -12.58 -14.88 16.42
CA ASP A 357 -12.86 -13.85 17.42
C ASP A 357 -13.09 -12.47 16.78
N ARG A 358 -12.30 -12.12 15.77
CA ARG A 358 -12.42 -10.81 15.11
C ARG A 358 -13.74 -10.62 14.35
N LEU A 359 -14.24 -11.68 13.69
CA LEU A 359 -15.58 -11.62 13.07
C LEU A 359 -16.65 -11.43 14.13
N GLN A 360 -16.56 -12.15 15.25
CA GLN A 360 -17.50 -12.05 16.35
C GLN A 360 -17.48 -10.66 17.00
N GLU A 361 -16.32 -10.05 17.19
CA GLU A 361 -16.18 -8.69 17.70
C GLU A 361 -16.89 -7.67 16.79
N ILE A 362 -16.70 -7.74 15.47
CA ILE A 362 -17.38 -6.85 14.51
C ILE A 362 -18.91 -7.00 14.62
N ILE A 363 -19.42 -8.21 14.77
CA ILE A 363 -20.84 -8.45 14.96
C ILE A 363 -21.33 -7.76 16.24
N ILE A 364 -20.65 -7.97 17.36
CA ILE A 364 -21.01 -7.39 18.67
C ILE A 364 -20.96 -5.86 18.62
N GLU A 365 -19.94 -5.28 18.01
CA GLU A 365 -19.77 -3.83 17.90
C GLU A 365 -20.90 -3.14 17.10
N ASN A 366 -21.58 -3.87 16.23
CA ASN A 366 -22.56 -3.29 15.29
C ASN A 366 -24.01 -3.74 15.51
N ILE A 367 -24.25 -4.80 16.26
CA ILE A 367 -25.61 -5.37 16.44
C ILE A 367 -26.59 -4.41 17.12
N ASN A 368 -26.10 -3.48 17.94
CA ASN A 368 -26.93 -2.53 18.71
C ASN A 368 -26.94 -1.12 18.08
N LYS A 369 -26.28 -0.93 16.95
CA LYS A 369 -26.35 0.30 16.19
C LYS A 369 -27.56 0.27 15.25
#